data_266073193cd7a8fd2126fc174869d43e
#
_entry.id   266073193cd7a8fd2126fc174869d43e
#
_cell.length_a   1.000
_cell.length_b   1.000
_cell.length_c   1.000
_cell.angle_alpha   90.00
_cell.angle_beta   90.00
_cell.angle_gamma   90.00
#
_symmetry.space_group_name_H-M   'P 1'
#
loop_
_entity.id
_entity.type
_entity.pdbx_description
1 polymer ?
#
loop_
_entity_poly.entity_id
_entity_poly.type
_entity_poly.pdbx_seq_one_letter_code
_entity_poly.pdbx_strand_id
1 'polypeptide(L)'
;MNPRVTDEVVYMTADEEDNYHVAQANEALDAEGHFVRKNVSGRYREETQEYERQMFDYMDVSPKMVFSVATALIPFLQNDDANRALMGSNMQRQAVPLLTTEAPVVGTGMEAKTAVDSGVLCGCKKSGTVLRSTSTDISIKNDDGTKDDYHLTNSCAVTRATVTTSSDR
;
A
#
# COMPACT_ATOMS: atom_id res chain seq x y z
N MET A 1 -23.23 -23.58 -1.46
CA MET A 1 -22.74 -22.91 -0.23
C MET A 1 -22.55 -21.45 -0.53
N ASN A 2 -22.76 -20.53 0.41
CA ASN A 2 -22.42 -19.12 0.19
C ASN A 2 -20.91 -18.95 0.49
N PRO A 3 -20.05 -18.54 -0.45
CA PRO A 3 -18.64 -18.37 -0.20
C PRO A 3 -18.43 -17.23 0.79
N ARG A 4 -17.38 -17.35 1.61
CA ARG A 4 -16.98 -16.32 2.57
C ARG A 4 -15.68 -15.71 2.12
N VAL A 5 -15.64 -14.39 2.06
CA VAL A 5 -14.43 -13.61 1.81
C VAL A 5 -13.58 -13.59 3.07
N THR A 6 -12.31 -13.90 2.96
CA THR A 6 -11.31 -13.91 4.04
C THR A 6 -10.35 -12.74 3.91
N ASP A 7 -9.61 -12.43 4.96
CA ASP A 7 -8.56 -11.40 4.92
C ASP A 7 -7.23 -11.90 4.34
N GLU A 8 -7.19 -13.16 3.90
CA GLU A 8 -6.00 -13.72 3.26
C GLU A 8 -5.85 -13.17 1.85
N VAL A 9 -4.72 -12.51 1.59
CA VAL A 9 -4.40 -11.92 0.27
C VAL A 9 -3.49 -12.86 -0.50
N VAL A 10 -3.94 -13.25 -1.69
CA VAL A 10 -3.20 -14.10 -2.63
C VAL A 10 -2.71 -13.25 -3.79
N TYR A 11 -1.45 -13.42 -4.17
CA TYR A 11 -0.87 -12.80 -5.35
C TYR A 11 -0.77 -13.84 -6.46
N MET A 12 -1.29 -13.51 -7.63
CA MET A 12 -1.28 -14.38 -8.79
C MET A 12 -0.94 -13.59 -10.05
N THR A 13 -0.44 -14.29 -11.05
CA THR A 13 -0.18 -13.71 -12.38
C THR A 13 -1.47 -13.67 -13.19
N ALA A 14 -1.50 -12.88 -14.29
CA ALA A 14 -2.70 -12.74 -15.12
C ALA A 14 -3.15 -14.06 -15.75
N ASP A 15 -2.21 -14.91 -16.18
CA ASP A 15 -2.48 -16.24 -16.73
C ASP A 15 -3.01 -17.24 -15.69
N GLU A 16 -2.64 -17.08 -14.43
CA GLU A 16 -3.24 -17.84 -13.33
C GLU A 16 -4.65 -17.36 -13.03
N GLU A 17 -4.87 -16.03 -13.02
CA GLU A 17 -6.17 -15.41 -12.78
C GLU A 17 -7.23 -15.87 -13.80
N ASP A 18 -6.86 -16.07 -15.05
CA ASP A 18 -7.76 -16.53 -16.14
C ASP A 18 -8.48 -17.84 -15.84
N ASN A 19 -8.00 -18.62 -14.87
CA ASN A 19 -8.64 -19.87 -14.47
C ASN A 19 -9.71 -19.71 -13.38
N TYR A 20 -9.88 -18.51 -12.81
CA TYR A 20 -10.73 -18.26 -11.67
C TYR A 20 -11.77 -17.18 -11.94
N HIS A 21 -12.89 -17.24 -11.22
CA HIS A 21 -13.89 -16.18 -11.19
C HIS A 21 -13.53 -15.19 -10.09
N VAL A 22 -13.33 -13.94 -10.44
CA VAL A 22 -12.93 -12.88 -9.52
C VAL A 22 -14.07 -11.86 -9.37
N ALA A 23 -14.57 -11.68 -8.16
CA ALA A 23 -15.59 -10.69 -7.85
C ALA A 23 -15.01 -9.28 -7.76
N GLN A 24 -15.82 -8.27 -8.07
CA GLN A 24 -15.41 -6.88 -7.94
C GLN A 24 -15.31 -6.48 -6.46
N ALA A 25 -14.34 -5.61 -6.14
CA ALA A 25 -14.07 -5.14 -4.78
C ALA A 25 -15.17 -4.28 -4.15
N ASN A 26 -16.09 -3.75 -4.95
CA ASN A 26 -17.20 -2.88 -4.50
C ASN A 26 -18.48 -3.65 -4.19
N GLU A 27 -18.49 -4.97 -4.34
CA GLU A 27 -19.67 -5.77 -3.99
C GLU A 27 -19.94 -5.75 -2.48
N ALA A 28 -21.22 -5.71 -2.15
CA ALA A 28 -21.64 -5.63 -0.75
C ALA A 28 -21.47 -6.98 -0.05
N LEU A 29 -20.74 -6.96 1.06
CA LEU A 29 -20.57 -8.07 1.97
C LEU A 29 -21.40 -7.84 3.24
N ASP A 30 -21.88 -8.93 3.86
CA ASP A 30 -22.47 -8.88 5.18
C ASP A 30 -21.42 -8.83 6.30
N ALA A 31 -21.85 -8.75 7.55
CA ALA A 31 -20.93 -8.68 8.69
C ALA A 31 -20.08 -9.96 8.86
N GLU A 32 -20.46 -11.06 8.23
CA GLU A 32 -19.76 -12.34 8.28
C GLU A 32 -18.82 -12.54 7.08
N GLY A 33 -18.82 -11.61 6.12
CA GLY A 33 -18.00 -11.65 4.90
C GLY A 33 -18.63 -12.47 3.77
N HIS A 34 -19.95 -12.66 3.74
CA HIS A 34 -20.66 -13.31 2.65
C HIS A 34 -21.28 -12.30 1.69
N PHE A 35 -21.40 -12.66 0.42
CA PHE A 35 -22.09 -11.84 -0.56
C PHE A 35 -23.58 -11.70 -0.25
N VAL A 36 -24.06 -10.45 -0.18
CA VAL A 36 -25.47 -10.13 0.09
C VAL A 36 -26.34 -10.50 -1.11
N ARG A 37 -25.86 -10.20 -2.33
CA ARG A 37 -26.58 -10.46 -3.58
C ARG A 37 -26.43 -11.91 -4.01
N LYS A 38 -27.44 -12.43 -4.71
CA LYS A 38 -27.40 -13.76 -5.33
C LYS A 38 -26.50 -13.74 -6.57
N ASN A 39 -26.64 -12.70 -7.38
CA ASN A 39 -25.80 -12.44 -8.54
C ASN A 39 -24.83 -11.32 -8.20
N VAL A 40 -23.58 -11.54 -8.48
CA VAL A 40 -22.44 -10.69 -8.15
C VAL A 40 -21.70 -10.35 -9.44
N SER A 41 -21.30 -9.09 -9.57
CA SER A 41 -20.50 -8.66 -10.71
C SER A 41 -19.07 -9.14 -10.56
N GLY A 42 -18.53 -9.72 -11.61
CA GLY A 42 -17.17 -10.21 -11.61
C GLY A 42 -16.63 -10.41 -13.00
N ARG A 43 -15.41 -10.88 -13.08
CA ARG A 43 -14.74 -11.20 -14.33
C ARG A 43 -14.29 -12.66 -14.37
N TYR A 44 -14.35 -13.21 -15.55
CA TYR A 44 -13.76 -14.49 -15.87
C TYR A 44 -13.05 -14.36 -17.22
N ARG A 45 -11.74 -14.50 -17.24
CA ARG A 45 -10.89 -14.15 -18.38
C ARG A 45 -11.14 -12.69 -18.84
N GLU A 46 -11.50 -12.48 -20.11
CA GLU A 46 -11.77 -11.16 -20.69
C GLU A 46 -13.24 -10.70 -20.52
N GLU A 47 -14.12 -11.57 -20.02
CA GLU A 47 -15.55 -11.29 -19.91
C GLU A 47 -15.90 -10.76 -18.52
N THR A 48 -16.56 -9.60 -18.49
CA THR A 48 -17.13 -9.03 -17.26
C THR A 48 -18.64 -9.20 -17.31
N GLN A 49 -19.18 -10.04 -16.41
CA GLN A 49 -20.61 -10.38 -16.33
C GLN A 49 -21.04 -10.53 -14.89
N GLU A 50 -22.36 -10.71 -14.69
CA GLU A 50 -22.91 -11.14 -13.41
C GLU A 50 -22.95 -12.67 -13.36
N TYR A 51 -22.35 -13.23 -12.33
CA TYR A 51 -22.33 -14.66 -12.04
C TYR A 51 -23.02 -14.97 -10.73
N GLU A 52 -23.45 -16.20 -10.55
CA GLU A 52 -23.94 -16.63 -9.25
C GLU A 52 -22.82 -16.60 -8.21
N ARG A 53 -23.10 -16.09 -7.01
CA ARG A 53 -22.13 -15.96 -5.90
C ARG A 53 -21.34 -17.22 -5.58
N GLN A 54 -21.87 -18.40 -5.92
CA GLN A 54 -21.22 -19.69 -5.66
C GLN A 54 -20.07 -20.00 -6.61
N MET A 55 -19.98 -19.27 -7.73
CA MET A 55 -18.95 -19.48 -8.75
C MET A 55 -17.66 -18.71 -8.47
N PHE A 56 -17.67 -17.78 -7.52
CA PHE A 56 -16.51 -16.95 -7.24
C PHE A 56 -15.49 -17.66 -6.37
N ASP A 57 -14.25 -17.61 -6.82
CA ASP A 57 -13.08 -18.15 -6.14
C ASP A 57 -12.32 -17.06 -5.35
N TYR A 58 -12.28 -15.85 -5.91
CA TYR A 58 -11.55 -14.70 -5.36
C TYR A 58 -12.38 -13.42 -5.45
N MET A 59 -11.95 -12.40 -4.71
CA MET A 59 -12.49 -11.06 -4.75
C MET A 59 -11.34 -10.05 -4.82
N ASP A 60 -11.48 -8.99 -5.62
CA ASP A 60 -10.50 -7.90 -5.67
C ASP A 60 -10.34 -7.24 -4.29
N VAL A 61 -9.12 -6.90 -3.93
CA VAL A 61 -8.79 -6.31 -2.62
C VAL A 61 -9.38 -4.92 -2.47
N SER A 62 -9.31 -4.09 -3.51
CA SER A 62 -9.77 -2.70 -3.44
C SER A 62 -10.08 -2.14 -4.83
N PRO A 63 -11.14 -1.32 -4.98
CA PRO A 63 -11.42 -0.60 -6.23
C PRO A 63 -10.36 0.48 -6.54
N LYS A 64 -9.55 0.87 -5.55
CA LYS A 64 -8.44 1.84 -5.73
C LYS A 64 -7.29 1.31 -6.57
N MET A 65 -7.22 0.02 -6.81
CA MET A 65 -6.17 -0.61 -7.65
C MET A 65 -6.25 -0.23 -9.13
N VAL A 66 -7.31 0.44 -9.57
CA VAL A 66 -7.43 1.01 -10.93
C VAL A 66 -6.35 2.06 -11.21
N PHE A 67 -5.90 2.79 -10.16
CA PHE A 67 -4.87 3.82 -10.29
C PHE A 67 -3.51 3.28 -9.83
N SER A 68 -2.44 3.74 -10.50
CA SER A 68 -1.09 3.50 -10.02
C SER A 68 -0.85 4.25 -8.71
N VAL A 69 0.11 3.80 -7.91
CA VAL A 69 0.49 4.47 -6.67
C VAL A 69 0.90 5.93 -6.93
N ALA A 70 1.68 6.18 -7.98
CA ALA A 70 2.10 7.53 -8.34
C ALA A 70 0.91 8.45 -8.66
N THR A 71 -0.07 7.95 -9.42
CA THR A 71 -1.31 8.68 -9.73
C THR A 71 -2.16 8.92 -8.48
N ALA A 72 -2.23 7.96 -7.58
CA ALA A 72 -2.98 8.08 -6.33
C ALA A 72 -2.38 9.08 -5.32
N LEU A 73 -1.13 9.49 -5.53
CA LEU A 73 -0.46 10.54 -4.74
C LEU A 73 -0.71 11.97 -5.25
N ILE A 74 -1.45 12.14 -6.35
CA ILE A 74 -1.79 13.46 -6.90
C ILE A 74 -3.06 13.96 -6.19
N PRO A 75 -2.98 15.05 -5.42
CA PRO A 75 -4.16 15.62 -4.78
C PRO A 75 -5.09 16.25 -5.85
N PHE A 76 -6.40 16.15 -5.63
CA PHE A 76 -7.44 16.67 -6.53
C PHE A 76 -7.35 16.15 -7.98
N LEU A 77 -6.92 14.90 -8.15
CA LEU A 77 -6.76 14.28 -9.47
C LEU A 77 -8.02 14.36 -10.33
N GLN A 78 -9.21 14.25 -9.73
CA GLN A 78 -10.49 14.30 -10.43
C GLN A 78 -10.76 15.68 -11.10
N ASN A 79 -10.08 16.73 -10.67
CA ASN A 79 -10.21 18.09 -11.22
C ASN A 79 -9.10 18.42 -12.23
N ASP A 80 -8.21 17.48 -12.52
CA ASP A 80 -7.07 17.70 -13.41
C ASP A 80 -7.29 17.06 -14.79
N ASP A 81 -6.70 17.65 -15.82
CA ASP A 81 -6.70 17.07 -17.15
C ASP A 81 -5.83 15.82 -17.21
N ALA A 82 -6.26 14.80 -17.97
CA ALA A 82 -5.56 13.52 -18.06
C ALA A 82 -4.09 13.67 -18.52
N ASN A 83 -3.84 14.57 -19.48
CA ASN A 83 -2.48 14.82 -19.99
C ASN A 83 -1.58 15.42 -18.90
N ARG A 84 -2.14 16.34 -18.08
CA ARG A 84 -1.41 16.95 -16.99
C ARG A 84 -1.18 15.98 -15.83
N ALA A 85 -2.13 15.14 -15.52
CA ALA A 85 -1.99 14.06 -14.55
C ALA A 85 -0.88 13.09 -14.96
N LEU A 86 -0.78 12.73 -16.24
CA LEU A 86 0.30 11.90 -16.78
C LEU A 86 1.66 12.56 -16.57
N MET A 87 1.78 13.85 -16.91
CA MET A 87 3.03 14.59 -16.71
C MET A 87 3.41 14.67 -15.23
N GLY A 88 2.46 14.99 -14.36
CA GLY A 88 2.68 15.04 -12.91
C GLY A 88 3.13 13.70 -12.33
N SER A 89 2.51 12.61 -12.73
CA SER A 89 2.88 11.25 -12.33
C SER A 89 4.32 10.90 -12.76
N ASN A 90 4.73 11.32 -13.96
CA ASN A 90 6.09 11.14 -14.44
C ASN A 90 7.10 12.01 -13.67
N MET A 91 6.73 13.24 -13.32
CA MET A 91 7.59 14.16 -12.56
C MET A 91 7.84 13.67 -11.13
N GLN A 92 6.91 12.99 -10.49
CA GLN A 92 7.12 12.39 -9.17
C GLN A 92 8.32 11.44 -9.14
N ARG A 93 8.56 10.69 -10.22
CA ARG A 93 9.71 9.78 -10.34
C ARG A 93 11.04 10.51 -10.48
N GLN A 94 11.03 11.80 -10.78
CA GLN A 94 12.20 12.65 -10.94
C GLN A 94 12.46 13.54 -9.71
N ALA A 95 11.72 13.29 -8.62
CA ALA A 95 11.86 14.06 -7.39
C ALA A 95 13.23 13.87 -6.76
N VAL A 96 13.84 14.98 -6.33
CA VAL A 96 15.13 14.98 -5.65
C VAL A 96 14.90 14.89 -4.14
N PRO A 97 15.54 13.94 -3.44
CA PRO A 97 15.49 13.86 -1.98
C PRO A 97 16.08 15.11 -1.34
N LEU A 98 15.33 15.72 -0.41
CA LEU A 98 15.77 16.91 0.30
C LEU A 98 16.47 16.56 1.61
N LEU A 99 17.44 17.35 2.02
CA LEU A 99 18.13 17.19 3.31
C LEU A 99 17.19 17.44 4.50
N THR A 100 16.30 18.40 4.36
CA THR A 100 15.23 18.67 5.32
C THR A 100 13.91 18.51 4.56
N THR A 101 13.11 17.57 4.99
CA THR A 101 11.81 17.26 4.38
C THR A 101 10.70 17.93 5.17
N GLU A 102 9.68 18.42 4.47
CA GLU A 102 8.48 18.98 5.07
C GLU A 102 7.27 18.13 4.66
N ALA A 103 6.29 18.03 5.56
CA ALA A 103 5.04 17.37 5.24
C ALA A 103 4.22 18.23 4.26
N PRO A 104 3.57 17.63 3.26
CA PRO A 104 2.71 18.37 2.34
C PRO A 104 1.53 18.97 3.09
N VAL A 105 1.19 20.23 2.78
CA VAL A 105 0.02 20.92 3.33
C VAL A 105 -1.28 20.26 2.86
N VAL A 106 -1.29 19.79 1.62
CA VAL A 106 -2.40 19.03 1.02
C VAL A 106 -1.88 17.69 0.55
N GLY A 107 -2.45 16.62 1.06
CA GLY A 107 -2.07 15.26 0.73
C GLY A 107 -3.29 14.40 0.39
N THR A 108 -3.03 13.17 -0.06
CA THR A 108 -4.06 12.19 -0.42
C THR A 108 -4.35 11.19 0.70
N GLY A 109 -3.54 11.18 1.76
CA GLY A 109 -3.60 10.21 2.85
C GLY A 109 -2.87 8.89 2.55
N MET A 110 -2.33 8.72 1.35
CA MET A 110 -1.56 7.54 0.97
C MET A 110 -0.04 7.68 1.20
N GLU A 111 0.43 8.87 1.52
CA GLU A 111 1.85 9.19 1.62
C GLU A 111 2.57 8.31 2.65
N ALA A 112 2.03 8.25 3.87
CA ALA A 112 2.63 7.46 4.96
C ALA A 112 2.64 5.97 4.64
N LYS A 113 1.52 5.43 4.14
CA LYS A 113 1.43 4.02 3.76
C LYS A 113 2.40 3.68 2.62
N THR A 114 2.45 4.51 1.59
CA THR A 114 3.35 4.31 0.45
C THR A 114 4.83 4.34 0.90
N ALA A 115 5.19 5.25 1.80
CA ALA A 115 6.55 5.35 2.33
C ALA A 115 6.95 4.08 3.11
N VAL A 116 6.06 3.55 3.93
CA VAL A 116 6.31 2.31 4.69
C VAL A 116 6.37 1.10 3.78
N ASP A 117 5.39 0.93 2.90
CA ASP A 117 5.27 -0.24 2.02
C ASP A 117 6.37 -0.29 0.94
N SER A 118 6.96 0.85 0.58
CA SER A 118 8.09 0.91 -0.35
C SER A 118 9.38 0.26 0.17
N GLY A 119 9.47 -0.01 1.48
CA GLY A 119 10.64 -0.58 2.12
C GLY A 119 11.87 0.34 2.17
N VAL A 120 11.72 1.61 1.75
CA VAL A 120 12.80 2.62 1.84
C VAL A 120 13.01 3.09 3.28
N LEU A 121 11.93 3.07 4.08
CA LEU A 121 11.98 3.47 5.47
C LEU A 121 12.24 2.27 6.39
N CYS A 122 13.24 2.38 7.23
CA CYS A 122 13.46 1.48 8.34
C CYS A 122 12.72 2.02 9.57
N GLY A 123 11.51 1.51 9.83
CA GLY A 123 10.69 1.93 10.97
C GLY A 123 11.02 1.15 12.24
N CYS A 124 11.05 1.84 13.37
CA CYS A 124 11.17 1.18 14.68
C CYS A 124 9.88 0.41 15.00
N LYS A 125 10.03 -0.83 15.44
CA LYS A 125 8.89 -1.69 15.81
C LYS A 125 8.30 -1.33 17.18
N LYS A 126 9.13 -0.79 18.07
CA LYS A 126 8.77 -0.44 19.44
C LYS A 126 9.38 0.90 19.83
N SER A 127 8.81 1.54 20.85
CA SER A 127 9.39 2.73 21.46
C SER A 127 10.66 2.38 22.26
N GLY A 128 11.63 3.28 22.24
CA GLY A 128 12.89 3.04 22.93
C GLY A 128 13.92 4.16 22.74
N THR A 129 15.09 3.96 23.31
CA THR A 129 16.21 4.91 23.27
C THR A 129 17.33 4.38 22.37
N VAL A 130 17.85 5.23 21.48
CA VAL A 130 18.98 4.88 20.62
C VAL A 130 20.24 4.75 21.46
N LEU A 131 20.85 3.56 21.45
CA LEU A 131 22.13 3.29 22.12
C LEU A 131 23.31 3.64 21.24
N ARG A 132 23.24 3.27 19.97
CA ARG A 132 24.32 3.44 19.01
C ARG A 132 23.73 3.71 17.63
N SER A 133 24.29 4.67 16.92
CA SER A 133 24.01 4.96 15.54
C SER A 133 25.30 5.02 14.75
N THR A 134 25.42 4.19 13.72
CA THR A 134 26.49 4.18 12.74
C THR A 134 25.92 4.42 11.35
N SER A 135 26.74 4.46 10.34
CA SER A 135 26.29 4.60 8.93
C SER A 135 25.50 3.37 8.45
N THR A 136 25.74 2.21 9.04
CA THR A 136 25.16 0.93 8.60
C THR A 136 24.21 0.31 9.60
N ASP A 137 24.38 0.63 10.90
CA ASP A 137 23.64 -0.05 11.96
C ASP A 137 23.12 0.93 12.99
N ILE A 138 21.89 0.72 13.43
CA ILE A 138 21.26 1.46 14.53
C ILE A 138 20.83 0.44 15.59
N SER A 139 21.30 0.63 16.81
CA SER A 139 20.91 -0.19 17.96
C SER A 139 19.99 0.61 18.87
N ILE A 140 18.83 0.04 19.18
CA ILE A 140 17.81 0.67 20.01
C ILE A 140 17.56 -0.23 21.23
N LYS A 141 17.54 0.38 22.40
CA LYS A 141 17.04 -0.27 23.62
C LYS A 141 15.57 0.10 23.78
N ASN A 142 14.71 -0.89 23.66
CA ASN A 142 13.28 -0.74 23.85
C ASN A 142 12.93 -0.50 25.32
N ASP A 143 11.80 0.12 25.58
CA ASP A 143 11.29 0.35 26.93
C ASP A 143 11.01 -0.97 27.68
N ASP A 144 10.77 -2.05 26.94
CA ASP A 144 10.62 -3.42 27.46
C ASP A 144 11.95 -4.07 27.92
N GLY A 145 13.08 -3.36 27.79
CA GLY A 145 14.43 -3.87 28.11
C GLY A 145 15.06 -4.73 27.01
N THR A 146 14.36 -5.01 25.94
CA THR A 146 14.91 -5.73 24.76
C THR A 146 15.78 -4.81 23.92
N LYS A 147 16.73 -5.39 23.16
CA LYS A 147 17.58 -4.65 22.22
C LYS A 147 17.22 -5.07 20.80
N ASP A 148 16.98 -4.09 19.95
CA ASP A 148 16.78 -4.28 18.52
C ASP A 148 17.92 -3.64 17.74
N ASP A 149 18.50 -4.43 16.82
CA ASP A 149 19.55 -3.96 15.92
C ASP A 149 18.98 -3.89 14.50
N TYR A 150 19.04 -2.70 13.90
CA TYR A 150 18.57 -2.42 12.55
C TYR A 150 19.75 -2.23 11.62
N HIS A 151 19.83 -3.03 10.57
CA HIS A 151 20.84 -2.89 9.53
C HIS A 151 20.30 -2.04 8.38
N LEU A 152 21.01 -0.93 8.07
CA LEU A 152 20.65 -0.01 7.00
C LEU A 152 21.36 -0.42 5.71
N THR A 153 20.62 -0.75 4.67
CA THR A 153 21.16 -0.97 3.33
C THR A 153 21.42 0.39 2.67
N ASN A 154 22.70 0.78 2.59
CA ASN A 154 23.09 1.95 1.84
C ASN A 154 23.04 1.63 0.33
N SER A 155 21.99 2.01 -0.34
CA SER A 155 22.06 2.18 -1.79
C SER A 155 22.78 3.49 -2.09
N CYS A 156 24.05 3.37 -2.31
CA CYS A 156 24.98 4.37 -2.88
C CYS A 156 24.52 5.84 -2.82
N ALA A 157 25.28 6.65 -2.05
CA ALA A 157 25.25 8.11 -1.92
C ALA A 157 24.26 8.71 -0.90
N VAL A 158 24.87 9.06 0.25
CA VAL A 158 24.40 10.13 1.16
C VAL A 158 22.95 10.05 1.59
N THR A 159 22.63 9.07 2.41
CA THR A 159 21.41 9.15 3.19
C THR A 159 21.79 9.34 4.66
N ARG A 160 21.62 10.56 5.14
CA ARG A 160 21.61 10.84 6.57
C ARG A 160 20.39 10.13 7.14
N ALA A 161 20.59 9.13 7.95
CA ALA A 161 19.50 8.51 8.68
C ALA A 161 18.87 9.54 9.62
N THR A 162 17.68 10.00 9.29
CA THR A 162 16.89 10.84 10.19
C THR A 162 16.07 9.90 11.07
N VAL A 163 16.45 9.77 12.32
CA VAL A 163 15.65 9.08 13.33
C VAL A 163 14.51 10.00 13.71
N THR A 164 13.31 9.72 13.22
CA THR A 164 12.11 10.43 13.64
C THR A 164 11.49 9.65 14.79
N THR A 165 11.54 10.20 15.98
CA THR A 165 10.73 9.71 17.10
C THR A 165 9.30 10.17 16.85
N SER A 166 8.39 9.26 16.52
CA SER A 166 6.97 9.59 16.53
C SER A 166 6.53 9.75 17.98
N SER A 167 6.38 10.98 18.43
CA SER A 167 5.58 11.25 19.62
C SER A 167 4.12 11.27 19.15
N ASP A 168 3.35 10.27 19.56
CA ASP A 168 1.90 10.28 19.43
C ASP A 168 1.31 11.57 20.00
N ARG A 169 0.55 12.28 19.18
CA ARG A 169 -0.52 13.19 19.58
C ARG A 169 -1.74 12.93 18.75
#